data_1c5a77c73e3d330cae7258025203ed6f
#
_entry.id   1c5a77c73e3d330cae7258025203ed6f
#
_cell.length_a   1.000
_cell.length_b   1.000
_cell.length_c   1.000
_cell.angle_alpha   90.00
_cell.angle_beta   90.00
_cell.angle_gamma   90.00
#
_symmetry.space_group_name_H-M   'P 1'
#
loop_
_entity.id
_entity.type
_entity.pdbx_description
1 polymer ?
#
loop_
_entity_poly.entity_id
_entity_poly.type
_entity_poly.pdbx_seq_one_letter_code
_entity_poly.pdbx_strand_id
1 'polypeptide(L)'
;MAECDGKCDSCSSSSSCSDAKKAMEMQNAKIRENMGKIKHKIAILSGKGGVGKSTVTVNLAATLSAMGKKVGILDGDIHGPNIPKMLGVEDIQPFADENGIYPITTPEGIKTMSISYFLPDKNTPVIWRGPKISGAIRQFLSDVVWGELDYLLIDTPPGTGDIQITIMQSIPDIDGVIIVTTPEEVAVLDARKSITMAKTTNIPIIGIVENMGGFVCPHCNKVVDIFGKGGGEKAAKELDVEFLGRIPLDIKAREASDKGIPMVSLDCTATEEFKKIVEKVVEKIENK
;
A
#
# COMPACT_ATOMS: atom_id res chain seq x y z
N MET A 1 -1.55 -21.75 -27.43
CA MET A 1 -2.31 -20.49 -27.51
C MET A 1 -1.97 -19.89 -28.85
N ALA A 2 -2.95 -19.74 -29.75
CA ALA A 2 -2.69 -19.13 -31.05
C ALA A 2 -2.40 -17.63 -30.86
N GLU A 3 -1.30 -17.15 -31.41
CA GLU A 3 -0.96 -15.73 -31.43
C GLU A 3 -2.01 -14.96 -32.22
N CYS A 4 -2.55 -13.90 -31.65
CA CYS A 4 -3.50 -13.02 -32.33
C CYS A 4 -2.73 -12.10 -33.28
N ASP A 5 -2.94 -12.22 -34.57
CA ASP A 5 -2.30 -11.44 -35.64
C ASP A 5 -2.90 -10.04 -35.85
N GLY A 6 -3.82 -9.63 -34.97
CA GLY A 6 -4.44 -8.29 -34.95
C GLY A 6 -5.46 -8.02 -36.04
N LYS A 7 -5.82 -9.03 -36.88
CA LYS A 7 -6.85 -8.89 -37.91
C LYS A 7 -8.20 -9.39 -37.42
N CYS A 8 -8.98 -8.51 -36.78
CA CYS A 8 -10.26 -8.85 -36.18
C CYS A 8 -11.38 -9.25 -37.17
N ASP A 9 -11.32 -8.82 -38.39
CA ASP A 9 -12.41 -9.03 -39.36
C ASP A 9 -12.52 -10.48 -39.88
N SER A 10 -11.50 -11.32 -39.70
CA SER A 10 -11.47 -12.73 -40.11
C SER A 10 -11.31 -13.73 -39.00
N CYS A 11 -11.37 -13.30 -37.72
CA CYS A 11 -11.13 -14.15 -36.54
C CYS A 11 -12.42 -14.84 -36.09
N SER A 12 -12.40 -16.17 -35.97
CA SER A 12 -13.53 -16.97 -35.42
C SER A 12 -13.93 -16.64 -33.98
N SER A 13 -13.08 -15.89 -33.24
CA SER A 13 -13.31 -15.43 -31.88
C SER A 13 -13.62 -13.93 -31.76
N SER A 14 -13.97 -13.25 -32.85
CA SER A 14 -14.18 -11.80 -32.91
C SER A 14 -15.28 -11.31 -31.94
N SER A 15 -16.36 -12.07 -31.77
CA SER A 15 -17.46 -11.72 -30.85
C SER A 15 -17.03 -11.78 -29.39
N SER A 16 -16.33 -12.85 -28.99
CA SER A 16 -15.82 -12.99 -27.60
C SER A 16 -14.73 -11.95 -27.26
N CYS A 17 -13.91 -11.57 -28.25
CA CYS A 17 -12.92 -10.50 -28.12
C CYS A 17 -13.57 -9.12 -27.94
N SER A 18 -14.66 -8.84 -28.68
CA SER A 18 -15.42 -7.57 -28.55
C SER A 18 -16.10 -7.45 -27.19
N ASP A 19 -16.64 -8.56 -26.66
CA ASP A 19 -17.31 -8.57 -25.36
C ASP A 19 -16.31 -8.43 -24.20
N ALA A 20 -15.15 -9.08 -24.27
CA ALA A 20 -14.07 -8.92 -23.31
C ALA A 20 -13.53 -7.47 -23.28
N LYS A 21 -13.39 -6.84 -24.44
CA LYS A 21 -12.97 -5.43 -24.54
C LYS A 21 -14.01 -4.49 -23.92
N LYS A 22 -15.30 -4.68 -24.22
CA LYS A 22 -16.39 -3.91 -23.62
C LYS A 22 -16.44 -4.07 -22.09
N ALA A 23 -16.29 -5.30 -21.58
CA ALA A 23 -16.25 -5.56 -20.14
C ALA A 23 -15.09 -4.83 -19.47
N MET A 24 -13.91 -4.82 -20.09
CA MET A 24 -12.74 -4.09 -19.58
C MET A 24 -12.94 -2.57 -19.62
N GLU A 25 -13.55 -2.04 -20.66
CA GLU A 25 -13.90 -0.61 -20.76
C GLU A 25 -14.91 -0.19 -19.69
N MET A 26 -15.94 -1.02 -19.44
CA MET A 26 -16.91 -0.80 -18.35
C MET A 26 -16.25 -0.83 -16.99
N GLN A 27 -15.36 -1.79 -16.72
CA GLN A 27 -14.61 -1.85 -15.46
C GLN A 27 -13.71 -0.63 -15.30
N ASN A 28 -13.01 -0.18 -16.35
CA ASN A 28 -12.20 1.03 -16.33
C ASN A 28 -13.03 2.28 -16.03
N ALA A 29 -14.25 2.37 -16.56
CA ALA A 29 -15.16 3.47 -16.27
C ALA A 29 -15.57 3.48 -14.78
N LYS A 30 -15.94 2.32 -14.21
CA LYS A 30 -16.25 2.18 -12.79
C LYS A 30 -15.06 2.54 -11.89
N ILE A 31 -13.85 2.09 -12.24
CA ILE A 31 -12.63 2.46 -11.50
C ILE A 31 -12.46 3.97 -11.50
N ARG A 32 -12.58 4.63 -12.66
CA ARG A 32 -12.48 6.10 -12.73
C ARG A 32 -13.53 6.80 -11.89
N GLU A 33 -14.78 6.34 -11.93
CA GLU A 33 -15.86 6.90 -11.12
C GLU A 33 -15.57 6.77 -9.61
N ASN A 34 -15.19 5.57 -9.14
CA ASN A 34 -14.90 5.33 -7.74
C ASN A 34 -13.67 6.10 -7.25
N MET A 35 -12.59 6.06 -8.03
CA MET A 35 -11.34 6.74 -7.68
C MET A 35 -11.46 8.27 -7.78
N GLY A 36 -12.40 8.77 -8.59
CA GLY A 36 -12.72 10.20 -8.67
C GLY A 36 -13.37 10.77 -7.41
N LYS A 37 -13.93 9.92 -6.53
CA LYS A 37 -14.47 10.31 -5.22
C LYS A 37 -13.40 10.41 -4.13
N ILE A 38 -12.15 10.06 -4.46
CA ILE A 38 -11.01 10.01 -3.54
C ILE A 38 -10.02 11.11 -3.91
N LYS A 39 -9.72 12.00 -2.98
CA LYS A 39 -8.86 13.16 -3.26
C LYS A 39 -7.42 12.73 -3.54
N HIS A 40 -6.83 11.95 -2.63
CA HIS A 40 -5.43 11.55 -2.70
C HIS A 40 -5.25 10.03 -2.68
N LYS A 41 -4.45 9.51 -3.60
CA LYS A 41 -4.18 8.08 -3.77
C LYS A 41 -2.67 7.84 -3.70
N ILE A 42 -2.22 7.09 -2.69
CA ILE A 42 -0.81 6.86 -2.38
C ILE A 42 -0.55 5.35 -2.35
N ALA A 43 0.41 4.88 -3.14
CA ALA A 43 0.88 3.50 -3.00
C ALA A 43 2.12 3.42 -2.11
N ILE A 44 2.16 2.41 -1.25
CA ILE A 44 3.30 2.12 -0.39
C ILE A 44 4.04 0.92 -0.98
N LEU A 45 5.30 1.14 -1.36
CA LEU A 45 6.18 0.18 -2.02
C LEU A 45 7.31 -0.27 -1.11
N SER A 46 7.79 -1.48 -1.35
CA SER A 46 9.07 -1.94 -0.81
C SER A 46 9.77 -2.87 -1.82
N GLY A 47 11.08 -2.79 -1.92
CA GLY A 47 11.86 -3.63 -2.81
C GLY A 47 11.97 -5.08 -2.35
N LYS A 48 11.79 -5.35 -1.05
CA LYS A 48 11.79 -6.70 -0.43
C LYS A 48 10.76 -6.81 0.68
N GLY A 49 10.40 -8.04 1.04
CA GLY A 49 9.55 -8.33 2.19
C GLY A 49 10.24 -8.08 3.54
N GLY A 50 9.46 -7.86 4.60
CA GLY A 50 9.96 -7.74 5.97
C GLY A 50 10.50 -6.36 6.37
N VAL A 51 10.49 -5.35 5.51
CA VAL A 51 10.95 -3.98 5.83
C VAL A 51 9.93 -3.15 6.61
N GLY A 52 8.72 -3.68 6.84
CA GLY A 52 7.66 -2.99 7.57
C GLY A 52 6.77 -2.10 6.70
N LYS A 53 6.62 -2.40 5.41
CA LYS A 53 5.73 -1.70 4.48
C LYS A 53 4.31 -1.55 5.04
N SER A 54 3.66 -2.66 5.40
CA SER A 54 2.29 -2.67 5.95
C SER A 54 2.20 -1.93 7.30
N THR A 55 3.27 -1.97 8.12
CA THR A 55 3.38 -1.16 9.35
C THR A 55 3.33 0.32 9.03
N VAL A 56 4.07 0.77 8.01
CA VAL A 56 4.03 2.18 7.56
C VAL A 56 2.64 2.51 7.03
N THR A 57 2.03 1.65 6.22
CA THR A 57 0.69 1.85 5.66
C THR A 57 -0.37 2.04 6.75
N VAL A 58 -0.44 1.13 7.71
CA VAL A 58 -1.42 1.17 8.81
C VAL A 58 -1.25 2.43 9.66
N ASN A 59 -0.01 2.75 10.02
CA ASN A 59 0.25 3.89 10.89
C ASN A 59 0.08 5.24 10.15
N LEU A 60 0.35 5.30 8.85
CA LEU A 60 0.01 6.46 8.01
C LEU A 60 -1.51 6.69 8.00
N ALA A 61 -2.29 5.63 7.78
CA ALA A 61 -3.74 5.71 7.82
C ALA A 61 -4.27 6.16 9.19
N ALA A 62 -3.75 5.55 10.27
CA ALA A 62 -4.20 5.87 11.63
C ALA A 62 -3.83 7.31 12.03
N THR A 63 -2.66 7.81 11.63
CA THR A 63 -2.26 9.20 11.89
C THR A 63 -3.13 10.18 11.10
N LEU A 64 -3.37 9.92 9.81
CA LEU A 64 -4.26 10.75 8.98
C LEU A 64 -5.69 10.75 9.54
N SER A 65 -6.20 9.60 9.99
CA SER A 65 -7.52 9.51 10.64
C SER A 65 -7.57 10.33 11.94
N ALA A 66 -6.52 10.25 12.77
CA ALA A 66 -6.40 11.08 13.98
C ALA A 66 -6.33 12.59 13.69
N MET A 67 -5.88 12.99 12.48
CA MET A 67 -5.92 14.36 11.98
C MET A 67 -7.31 14.75 11.40
N GLY A 68 -8.32 13.87 11.50
CA GLY A 68 -9.68 14.11 11.00
C GLY A 68 -9.89 13.85 9.52
N LYS A 69 -8.94 13.22 8.83
CA LYS A 69 -9.06 12.84 7.41
C LYS A 69 -9.87 11.55 7.27
N LYS A 70 -10.67 11.44 6.21
CA LYS A 70 -11.36 10.20 5.81
C LYS A 70 -10.37 9.32 5.06
N VAL A 71 -10.01 8.16 5.61
CA VAL A 71 -8.94 7.32 5.08
C VAL A 71 -9.44 5.92 4.73
N GLY A 72 -8.96 5.40 3.59
CA GLY A 72 -9.12 4.01 3.18
C GLY A 72 -7.77 3.33 3.02
N ILE A 73 -7.72 2.01 3.23
CA ILE A 73 -6.59 1.15 2.92
C ILE A 73 -7.05 0.01 2.00
N LEU A 74 -6.42 -0.10 0.84
CA LEU A 74 -6.49 -1.28 -0.01
C LEU A 74 -5.27 -2.15 0.26
N ASP A 75 -5.48 -3.33 0.85
CA ASP A 75 -4.45 -4.35 1.01
C ASP A 75 -4.26 -5.07 -0.32
N GLY A 76 -3.23 -4.69 -1.05
CA GLY A 76 -2.85 -5.26 -2.33
C GLY A 76 -1.84 -6.40 -2.22
N ASP A 77 -1.33 -6.70 -1.02
CA ASP A 77 -0.44 -7.84 -0.78
C ASP A 77 -1.25 -9.13 -0.63
N ILE A 78 -1.77 -9.61 -1.75
CA ILE A 78 -2.67 -10.77 -1.81
C ILE A 78 -2.06 -12.06 -1.22
N HIS A 79 -0.75 -12.21 -1.26
CA HIS A 79 -0.06 -13.39 -0.74
C HIS A 79 0.20 -13.33 0.77
N GLY A 80 0.39 -12.14 1.32
CA GLY A 80 0.65 -11.91 2.74
C GLY A 80 -0.21 -10.79 3.31
N PRO A 81 -1.55 -10.90 3.25
CA PRO A 81 -2.44 -9.84 3.67
C PRO A 81 -2.40 -9.65 5.19
N ASN A 82 -1.81 -8.56 5.65
CA ASN A 82 -1.60 -8.31 7.08
C ASN A 82 -2.39 -7.11 7.62
N ILE A 83 -2.95 -6.28 6.75
CA ILE A 83 -3.66 -5.04 7.14
C ILE A 83 -4.81 -5.32 8.12
N PRO A 84 -5.71 -6.30 7.89
CA PRO A 84 -6.79 -6.59 8.81
C PRO A 84 -6.33 -6.99 10.22
N LYS A 85 -5.26 -7.78 10.32
CA LYS A 85 -4.65 -8.18 11.58
C LYS A 85 -4.09 -6.99 12.33
N MET A 86 -3.36 -6.13 11.64
CA MET A 86 -2.72 -4.95 12.24
C MET A 86 -3.70 -3.85 12.64
N LEU A 87 -4.95 -3.92 12.15
CA LEU A 87 -6.07 -3.04 12.51
C LEU A 87 -7.05 -3.68 13.49
N GLY A 88 -6.86 -4.95 13.88
CA GLY A 88 -7.74 -5.67 14.80
C GLY A 88 -9.14 -5.98 14.24
N VAL A 89 -9.27 -6.05 12.91
CA VAL A 89 -10.56 -6.29 12.21
C VAL A 89 -10.55 -7.56 11.36
N GLU A 90 -9.63 -8.48 11.62
CA GLU A 90 -9.42 -9.69 10.82
C GLU A 90 -10.57 -10.70 10.86
N ASP A 91 -11.45 -10.62 11.88
CA ASP A 91 -12.56 -11.54 12.09
C ASP A 91 -13.91 -11.00 11.56
N ILE A 92 -13.90 -9.82 10.93
CA ILE A 92 -15.09 -9.18 10.39
C ILE A 92 -15.19 -9.52 8.90
N GLN A 93 -16.39 -9.87 8.44
CA GLN A 93 -16.64 -10.12 7.00
C GLN A 93 -17.30 -8.90 6.36
N PRO A 94 -16.88 -8.49 5.14
CA PRO A 94 -17.52 -7.41 4.40
C PRO A 94 -18.92 -7.80 3.96
N PHE A 95 -19.83 -6.84 4.00
CA PHE A 95 -21.14 -6.97 3.40
C PHE A 95 -21.10 -6.59 1.92
N ALA A 96 -21.90 -7.24 1.09
CA ALA A 96 -22.06 -6.90 -0.32
C ALA A 96 -23.53 -6.92 -0.73
N ASP A 97 -23.93 -5.98 -1.58
CA ASP A 97 -25.24 -5.91 -2.20
C ASP A 97 -25.14 -5.54 -3.70
N GLU A 98 -26.25 -5.12 -4.32
CA GLU A 98 -26.30 -4.71 -5.72
C GLU A 98 -25.43 -3.47 -6.05
N ASN A 99 -25.09 -2.65 -5.04
CA ASN A 99 -24.27 -1.46 -5.20
C ASN A 99 -22.76 -1.79 -5.14
N GLY A 100 -22.39 -2.94 -4.55
CA GLY A 100 -21.01 -3.38 -4.46
C GLY A 100 -20.62 -3.98 -3.11
N ILE A 101 -19.32 -3.98 -2.83
CA ILE A 101 -18.73 -4.54 -1.62
C ILE A 101 -18.42 -3.38 -0.66
N TYR A 102 -18.98 -3.43 0.54
CA TYR A 102 -18.73 -2.41 1.56
C TYR A 102 -17.43 -2.72 2.32
N PRO A 103 -16.47 -1.78 2.37
CA PRO A 103 -15.23 -1.99 3.12
C PRO A 103 -15.50 -2.09 4.61
N ILE A 104 -14.66 -2.85 5.32
CA ILE A 104 -14.70 -2.89 6.78
C ILE A 104 -14.23 -1.53 7.31
N THR A 105 -14.95 -1.00 8.30
CA THR A 105 -14.58 0.26 8.95
C THR A 105 -14.11 -0.03 10.36
N THR A 106 -12.89 0.41 10.70
CA THR A 106 -12.34 0.28 12.06
C THR A 106 -13.02 1.24 13.04
N PRO A 107 -12.86 1.05 14.36
CA PRO A 107 -13.37 2.00 15.36
C PRO A 107 -12.87 3.44 15.14
N GLU A 108 -11.66 3.61 14.59
CA GLU A 108 -11.05 4.90 14.27
C GLU A 108 -11.57 5.49 12.95
N GLY A 109 -12.51 4.81 12.27
CA GLY A 109 -13.10 5.28 11.02
C GLY A 109 -12.31 4.98 9.75
N ILE A 110 -11.27 4.15 9.83
CA ILE A 110 -10.47 3.75 8.67
C ILE A 110 -11.22 2.65 7.91
N LYS A 111 -11.48 2.87 6.62
CA LYS A 111 -12.04 1.85 5.74
C LYS A 111 -10.94 0.93 5.22
N THR A 112 -11.15 -0.39 5.25
CA THR A 112 -10.16 -1.34 4.76
C THR A 112 -10.79 -2.44 3.91
N MET A 113 -10.08 -2.82 2.86
CA MET A 113 -10.41 -3.95 2.00
C MET A 113 -9.18 -4.82 1.78
N SER A 114 -9.33 -6.12 2.01
CA SER A 114 -8.29 -7.14 1.84
C SER A 114 -8.91 -8.43 1.33
N ILE A 115 -8.12 -9.21 0.60
CA ILE A 115 -8.52 -10.55 0.18
C ILE A 115 -8.72 -11.49 1.38
N SER A 116 -8.04 -11.25 2.50
CA SER A 116 -8.15 -12.09 3.70
C SER A 116 -9.56 -12.18 4.26
N TYR A 117 -10.38 -11.14 4.06
CA TYR A 117 -11.78 -11.16 4.49
C TYR A 117 -12.66 -12.20 3.78
N PHE A 118 -12.21 -12.70 2.63
CA PHE A 118 -12.94 -13.67 1.80
C PHE A 118 -12.34 -15.08 1.89
N LEU A 119 -11.30 -15.25 2.70
CA LEU A 119 -10.70 -16.57 2.91
C LEU A 119 -11.48 -17.35 3.97
N PRO A 120 -11.65 -18.67 3.79
CA PRO A 120 -12.38 -19.49 4.75
C PRO A 120 -11.66 -19.63 6.10
N ASP A 121 -10.36 -19.43 6.13
CA ASP A 121 -9.48 -19.57 7.28
C ASP A 121 -8.27 -18.68 7.13
N LYS A 122 -7.76 -18.12 8.25
CA LYS A 122 -6.56 -17.26 8.32
C LYS A 122 -5.29 -17.94 7.80
N ASN A 123 -5.23 -19.28 7.85
CA ASN A 123 -4.09 -20.06 7.39
C ASN A 123 -4.24 -20.50 5.91
N THR A 124 -5.34 -20.17 5.26
CA THR A 124 -5.56 -20.53 3.86
C THR A 124 -4.64 -19.74 2.95
N PRO A 125 -3.68 -20.37 2.25
CA PRO A 125 -2.78 -19.66 1.36
C PRO A 125 -3.51 -19.23 0.08
N VAL A 126 -3.21 -18.04 -0.42
CA VAL A 126 -3.67 -17.57 -1.73
C VAL A 126 -2.64 -17.97 -2.79
N ILE A 127 -2.93 -19.05 -3.53
CA ILE A 127 -2.04 -19.57 -4.59
C ILE A 127 -2.51 -19.04 -5.95
N TRP A 128 -2.43 -17.72 -6.15
CA TRP A 128 -2.85 -17.08 -7.38
C TRP A 128 -1.65 -16.63 -8.21
N ARG A 129 -1.81 -16.69 -9.55
CA ARG A 129 -0.83 -16.13 -10.49
C ARG A 129 -1.14 -14.66 -10.80
N GLY A 130 -0.14 -13.93 -11.29
CA GLY A 130 -0.20 -12.49 -11.56
C GLY A 130 -1.50 -11.98 -12.18
N PRO A 131 -2.03 -12.55 -13.28
CA PRO A 131 -3.27 -12.08 -13.89
C PRO A 131 -4.49 -12.15 -12.97
N LYS A 132 -4.58 -13.18 -12.11
CA LYS A 132 -5.68 -13.31 -11.14
C LYS A 132 -5.56 -12.28 -10.01
N ILE A 133 -4.35 -12.01 -9.55
CA ILE A 133 -4.07 -10.98 -8.55
C ILE A 133 -4.44 -9.60 -9.08
N SER A 134 -3.97 -9.27 -10.28
CA SER A 134 -4.31 -8.01 -10.95
C SER A 134 -5.81 -7.84 -11.15
N GLY A 135 -6.51 -8.93 -11.52
CA GLY A 135 -7.97 -8.95 -11.63
C GLY A 135 -8.68 -8.63 -10.32
N ALA A 136 -8.23 -9.24 -9.20
CA ALA A 136 -8.79 -9.00 -7.87
C ALA A 136 -8.56 -7.55 -7.41
N ILE A 137 -7.36 -7.01 -7.61
CA ILE A 137 -7.07 -5.59 -7.29
C ILE A 137 -7.98 -4.67 -8.09
N ARG A 138 -8.11 -4.89 -9.40
CA ARG A 138 -9.01 -4.10 -10.25
C ARG A 138 -10.47 -4.21 -9.80
N GLN A 139 -10.89 -5.41 -9.34
CA GLN A 139 -12.22 -5.60 -8.78
C GLN A 139 -12.40 -4.79 -7.49
N PHE A 140 -11.42 -4.75 -6.59
CA PHE A 140 -11.47 -3.92 -5.38
C PHE A 140 -11.49 -2.42 -5.70
N LEU A 141 -10.85 -1.99 -6.79
CA LEU A 141 -10.93 -0.61 -7.24
C LEU A 141 -12.29 -0.27 -7.87
N SER A 142 -12.93 -1.23 -8.58
CA SER A 142 -14.20 -1.01 -9.28
C SER A 142 -15.43 -1.25 -8.41
N ASP A 143 -15.44 -2.30 -7.58
CA ASP A 143 -16.65 -2.82 -6.96
C ASP A 143 -16.75 -2.51 -5.45
N VAL A 144 -15.67 -2.06 -4.80
CA VAL A 144 -15.72 -1.62 -3.41
C VAL A 144 -16.33 -0.22 -3.31
N VAL A 145 -17.32 -0.08 -2.43
CA VAL A 145 -18.01 1.19 -2.16
C VAL A 145 -17.18 2.04 -1.20
N TRP A 146 -16.07 2.62 -1.71
CA TRP A 146 -15.18 3.47 -0.92
C TRP A 146 -15.87 4.74 -0.43
N GLY A 147 -16.77 5.31 -1.27
CA GLY A 147 -17.38 6.61 -1.02
C GLY A 147 -16.36 7.75 -1.11
N GLU A 148 -16.68 8.88 -0.49
CA GLU A 148 -15.76 10.02 -0.42
C GLU A 148 -14.67 9.77 0.61
N LEU A 149 -13.41 9.82 0.17
CA LEU A 149 -12.22 9.74 1.01
C LEU A 149 -11.30 10.93 0.75
N ASP A 150 -10.58 11.36 1.79
CA ASP A 150 -9.46 12.28 1.62
C ASP A 150 -8.22 11.51 1.13
N TYR A 151 -7.99 10.29 1.65
CA TYR A 151 -6.84 9.46 1.29
C TYR A 151 -7.23 7.99 1.05
N LEU A 152 -6.72 7.39 -0.01
CA LEU A 152 -6.68 5.94 -0.19
C LEU A 152 -5.22 5.51 -0.23
N LEU A 153 -4.83 4.67 0.73
CA LEU A 153 -3.50 4.07 0.79
C LEU A 153 -3.55 2.67 0.20
N ILE A 154 -2.60 2.36 -0.66
CA ILE A 154 -2.52 1.06 -1.30
C ILE A 154 -1.25 0.34 -0.82
N ASP A 155 -1.43 -0.69 0.00
CA ASP A 155 -0.33 -1.55 0.45
C ASP A 155 0.00 -2.55 -0.65
N THR A 156 1.13 -2.39 -1.35
CA THR A 156 1.47 -3.23 -2.49
C THR A 156 2.22 -4.50 -2.06
N PRO A 157 2.24 -5.59 -2.87
CA PRO A 157 3.14 -6.69 -2.59
C PRO A 157 4.61 -6.24 -2.64
N PRO A 158 5.53 -6.92 -1.96
CA PRO A 158 6.96 -6.57 -2.01
C PRO A 158 7.58 -6.88 -3.37
N GLY A 159 8.66 -6.18 -3.72
CA GLY A 159 9.42 -6.38 -4.94
C GLY A 159 9.26 -5.28 -5.98
N THR A 160 9.63 -5.56 -7.23
CA THR A 160 9.62 -4.61 -8.37
C THR A 160 9.07 -5.28 -9.64
N GLY A 161 8.11 -6.19 -9.48
CA GLY A 161 7.57 -6.99 -10.58
C GLY A 161 6.32 -6.39 -11.24
N ASP A 162 5.78 -7.13 -12.19
CA ASP A 162 4.62 -6.73 -13.00
C ASP A 162 3.37 -6.40 -12.18
N ILE A 163 3.21 -7.04 -11.01
CA ILE A 163 2.02 -6.83 -10.15
C ILE A 163 2.00 -5.39 -9.62
N GLN A 164 3.12 -4.88 -9.10
CA GLN A 164 3.22 -3.51 -8.60
C GLN A 164 2.96 -2.50 -9.71
N ILE A 165 3.55 -2.70 -10.88
CA ILE A 165 3.34 -1.84 -12.04
C ILE A 165 1.86 -1.85 -12.44
N THR A 166 1.25 -3.03 -12.51
CA THR A 166 -0.17 -3.17 -12.86
C THR A 166 -1.08 -2.49 -11.84
N ILE A 167 -0.81 -2.62 -10.54
CA ILE A 167 -1.56 -1.93 -9.48
C ILE A 167 -1.50 -0.43 -9.70
N MET A 168 -0.30 0.13 -9.81
CA MET A 168 -0.11 1.57 -9.95
C MET A 168 -0.75 2.13 -11.24
N GLN A 169 -0.63 1.41 -12.35
CA GLN A 169 -1.27 1.79 -13.62
C GLN A 169 -2.79 1.64 -13.63
N SER A 170 -3.35 0.84 -12.72
CA SER A 170 -4.80 0.67 -12.57
C SER A 170 -5.46 1.78 -11.76
N ILE A 171 -4.67 2.60 -11.05
CA ILE A 171 -5.15 3.69 -10.21
C ILE A 171 -5.05 4.99 -11.00
N PRO A 172 -6.18 5.59 -11.41
CA PRO A 172 -6.15 6.87 -12.11
C PRO A 172 -5.69 7.99 -11.16
N ASP A 173 -4.91 8.91 -11.67
CA ASP A 173 -4.45 10.12 -10.95
C ASP A 173 -3.80 9.79 -9.60
N ILE A 174 -2.90 8.79 -9.57
CA ILE A 174 -2.13 8.47 -8.38
C ILE A 174 -1.20 9.63 -8.01
N ASP A 175 -1.27 10.10 -6.77
CA ASP A 175 -0.44 11.22 -6.29
C ASP A 175 1.04 10.84 -6.19
N GLY A 176 1.32 9.58 -5.91
CA GLY A 176 2.67 9.05 -5.94
C GLY A 176 2.87 7.83 -5.04
N VAL A 177 4.15 7.49 -4.86
CA VAL A 177 4.55 6.33 -4.07
C VAL A 177 5.46 6.73 -2.91
N ILE A 178 5.29 6.04 -1.77
CA ILE A 178 6.23 6.07 -0.65
C ILE A 178 7.01 4.76 -0.68
N ILE A 179 8.34 4.83 -0.67
CA ILE A 179 9.20 3.65 -0.66
C ILE A 179 9.68 3.39 0.77
N VAL A 180 9.43 2.18 1.28
CA VAL A 180 9.85 1.76 2.61
C VAL A 180 11.06 0.85 2.49
N THR A 181 12.10 1.13 3.28
CA THR A 181 13.31 0.32 3.38
C THR A 181 13.79 0.23 4.84
N THR A 182 14.71 -0.68 5.10
CA THR A 182 15.50 -0.73 6.34
C THR A 182 16.93 -0.26 6.03
N PRO A 183 17.77 0.08 7.03
CA PRO A 183 19.07 0.71 6.79
C PRO A 183 20.10 -0.20 6.10
N GLU A 184 19.95 -1.52 6.18
CA GLU A 184 20.95 -2.46 5.64
C GLU A 184 21.09 -2.38 4.10
N GLU A 185 22.29 -2.53 3.62
CA GLU A 185 22.67 -2.35 2.21
C GLU A 185 21.82 -3.17 1.23
N VAL A 186 21.49 -4.41 1.60
CA VAL A 186 20.66 -5.30 0.75
C VAL A 186 19.24 -4.74 0.57
N ALA A 187 18.61 -4.22 1.64
CA ALA A 187 17.28 -3.62 1.54
C ALA A 187 17.31 -2.29 0.76
N VAL A 188 18.35 -1.49 0.99
CA VAL A 188 18.58 -0.23 0.27
C VAL A 188 18.80 -0.48 -1.23
N LEU A 189 19.52 -1.53 -1.60
CA LEU A 189 19.69 -1.90 -3.02
C LEU A 189 18.33 -2.19 -3.69
N ASP A 190 17.45 -2.93 -3.01
CA ASP A 190 16.13 -3.23 -3.55
C ASP A 190 15.21 -1.99 -3.55
N ALA A 191 15.33 -1.11 -2.56
CA ALA A 191 14.62 0.18 -2.56
C ALA A 191 15.06 1.06 -3.76
N ARG A 192 16.34 1.06 -4.12
CA ARG A 192 16.85 1.75 -5.33
C ARG A 192 16.19 1.23 -6.61
N LYS A 193 15.99 -0.08 -6.72
CA LYS A 193 15.26 -0.69 -7.85
C LYS A 193 13.81 -0.20 -7.89
N SER A 194 13.13 -0.11 -6.73
CA SER A 194 11.76 0.42 -6.64
C SER A 194 11.68 1.89 -7.07
N ILE A 195 12.66 2.72 -6.68
CA ILE A 195 12.75 4.12 -7.11
C ILE A 195 12.94 4.20 -8.64
N THR A 196 13.84 3.40 -9.18
CA THR A 196 14.10 3.37 -10.63
C THR A 196 12.87 2.91 -11.39
N MET A 197 12.17 1.89 -10.89
CA MET A 197 10.90 1.42 -11.46
C MET A 197 9.85 2.54 -11.50
N ALA A 198 9.63 3.25 -10.38
CA ALA A 198 8.68 4.36 -10.33
C ALA A 198 9.04 5.48 -11.31
N LYS A 199 10.32 5.84 -11.41
CA LYS A 199 10.82 6.83 -12.39
C LYS A 199 10.60 6.37 -13.84
N THR A 200 10.90 5.11 -14.14
CA THR A 200 10.75 4.54 -15.49
C THR A 200 9.27 4.46 -15.92
N THR A 201 8.38 4.24 -14.97
CA THR A 201 6.93 4.19 -15.21
C THR A 201 6.24 5.55 -15.06
N ASN A 202 7.00 6.63 -14.89
CA ASN A 202 6.51 8.01 -14.69
C ASN A 202 5.53 8.16 -13.52
N ILE A 203 5.73 7.36 -12.44
CA ILE A 203 4.94 7.49 -11.23
C ILE A 203 5.66 8.44 -10.26
N PRO A 204 4.99 9.49 -9.76
CA PRO A 204 5.60 10.43 -8.84
C PRO A 204 6.11 9.73 -7.56
N ILE A 205 7.23 10.19 -7.04
CA ILE A 205 7.79 9.66 -5.78
C ILE A 205 7.60 10.71 -4.69
N ILE A 206 6.82 10.35 -3.67
CA ILE A 206 6.62 11.21 -2.50
C ILE A 206 7.89 11.21 -1.66
N GLY A 207 8.49 10.04 -1.40
CA GLY A 207 9.77 9.94 -0.72
C GLY A 207 10.08 8.55 -0.20
N ILE A 208 11.16 8.48 0.59
CA ILE A 208 11.65 7.26 1.24
C ILE A 208 11.42 7.36 2.74
N VAL A 209 10.93 6.26 3.34
CA VAL A 209 10.88 6.02 4.77
C VAL A 209 11.88 4.94 5.14
N GLU A 210 12.83 5.25 6.03
CA GLU A 210 13.75 4.27 6.63
C GLU A 210 13.15 3.72 7.91
N ASN A 211 12.66 2.50 7.88
CA ASN A 211 12.11 1.81 9.04
C ASN A 211 13.19 1.00 9.77
N MET A 212 13.01 0.71 11.06
CA MET A 212 13.96 -0.02 11.92
C MET A 212 15.34 0.67 12.03
N GLY A 213 15.36 1.99 11.90
CA GLY A 213 16.56 2.82 11.93
C GLY A 213 16.97 3.20 13.36
N GLY A 214 17.64 2.29 14.06
CA GLY A 214 18.06 2.42 15.43
C GLY A 214 17.08 1.75 16.42
N PHE A 215 17.60 1.34 17.55
CA PHE A 215 16.87 0.75 18.67
C PHE A 215 17.34 1.39 19.98
N VAL A 216 16.43 1.91 20.76
CA VAL A 216 16.74 2.43 22.10
C VAL A 216 16.62 1.28 23.10
N CYS A 217 17.74 0.91 23.71
CA CYS A 217 17.76 -0.14 24.73
C CYS A 217 16.92 0.27 25.95
N PRO A 218 15.89 -0.48 26.36
CA PRO A 218 15.02 -0.12 27.47
C PRO A 218 15.70 -0.19 28.84
N HIS A 219 16.88 -0.82 28.94
CA HIS A 219 17.63 -0.98 30.16
C HIS A 219 18.67 0.12 30.39
N CYS A 220 19.31 0.64 29.35
CA CYS A 220 20.41 1.59 29.48
C CYS A 220 20.27 2.83 28.59
N ASN A 221 19.19 2.98 27.86
CA ASN A 221 18.87 4.09 26.94
C ASN A 221 19.92 4.34 25.85
N LYS A 222 20.86 3.41 25.64
CA LYS A 222 21.81 3.51 24.50
C LYS A 222 21.12 3.15 23.20
N VAL A 223 21.39 3.96 22.18
CA VAL A 223 20.93 3.66 20.81
C VAL A 223 21.87 2.61 20.21
N VAL A 224 21.30 1.55 19.64
CA VAL A 224 22.01 0.48 18.96
C VAL A 224 21.46 0.40 17.53
N ASP A 225 22.34 0.51 16.55
CA ASP A 225 22.00 0.47 15.14
C ASP A 225 22.03 -1.00 14.64
N ILE A 226 20.99 -1.79 15.02
CA ILE A 226 20.92 -3.24 14.77
C ILE A 226 21.01 -3.57 13.27
N PHE A 227 20.32 -2.79 12.44
CA PHE A 227 20.31 -2.96 10.97
C PHE A 227 21.22 -1.95 10.24
N GLY A 228 22.10 -1.25 10.97
CA GLY A 228 22.87 -0.14 10.42
C GLY A 228 22.11 1.20 10.54
N LYS A 229 22.60 2.23 9.84
CA LYS A 229 22.05 3.59 9.93
C LYS A 229 22.21 4.36 8.63
N GLY A 230 21.14 5.07 8.22
CA GLY A 230 21.22 6.10 7.19
C GLY A 230 21.32 5.57 5.76
N GLY A 231 21.12 4.27 5.53
CA GLY A 231 21.16 3.71 4.17
C GLY A 231 20.06 4.27 3.27
N GLY A 232 18.84 4.39 3.80
CA GLY A 232 17.70 4.99 3.09
C GLY A 232 17.91 6.48 2.82
N GLU A 233 18.43 7.23 3.79
CA GLU A 233 18.75 8.65 3.64
C GLU A 233 19.83 8.89 2.56
N LYS A 234 20.87 8.07 2.56
CA LYS A 234 21.92 8.10 1.54
C LYS A 234 21.35 7.80 0.14
N ALA A 235 20.50 6.77 0.02
CA ALA A 235 19.85 6.43 -1.24
C ALA A 235 18.93 7.55 -1.74
N ALA A 236 18.20 8.21 -0.84
CA ALA A 236 17.35 9.35 -1.16
C ALA A 236 18.16 10.48 -1.81
N LYS A 237 19.27 10.86 -1.17
CA LYS A 237 20.17 11.90 -1.66
C LYS A 237 20.80 11.53 -3.02
N GLU A 238 21.29 10.30 -3.18
CA GLU A 238 21.95 9.86 -4.42
C GLU A 238 20.99 9.75 -5.62
N LEU A 239 19.72 9.47 -5.35
CA LEU A 239 18.71 9.31 -6.39
C LEU A 239 17.79 10.54 -6.55
N ASP A 240 18.11 11.64 -5.87
CA ASP A 240 17.34 12.89 -5.90
C ASP A 240 15.84 12.64 -5.63
N VAL A 241 15.57 12.05 -4.47
CA VAL A 241 14.22 11.85 -3.93
C VAL A 241 14.17 12.31 -2.47
N GLU A 242 12.99 12.72 -2.00
CA GLU A 242 12.81 13.18 -0.63
C GLU A 242 13.07 12.07 0.40
N PHE A 243 13.80 12.39 1.48
CA PHE A 243 13.87 11.55 2.67
C PHE A 243 12.82 12.00 3.68
N LEU A 244 11.75 11.23 3.81
CA LEU A 244 10.63 11.56 4.68
C LEU A 244 11.00 11.46 6.15
N GLY A 245 11.77 10.42 6.52
CA GLY A 245 12.23 10.24 7.89
C GLY A 245 12.64 8.82 8.22
N ARG A 246 13.01 8.65 9.49
CA ARG A 246 13.46 7.37 10.06
C ARG A 246 12.56 6.98 11.21
N ILE A 247 12.13 5.73 11.24
CA ILE A 247 11.32 5.14 12.31
C ILE A 247 12.23 4.20 13.10
N PRO A 248 12.45 4.43 14.40
CA PRO A 248 13.22 3.51 15.22
C PRO A 248 12.47 2.20 15.45
N LEU A 249 13.22 1.12 15.71
CA LEU A 249 12.65 -0.11 16.20
C LEU A 249 12.15 0.13 17.64
N ASP A 250 10.88 -0.16 17.89
CA ASP A 250 10.23 0.05 19.18
C ASP A 250 9.46 -1.20 19.60
N ILE A 251 9.73 -1.69 20.81
CA ILE A 251 9.11 -2.91 21.36
C ILE A 251 7.61 -2.70 21.55
N LYS A 252 7.21 -1.53 22.09
CA LYS A 252 5.80 -1.23 22.35
C LYS A 252 5.01 -1.16 21.04
N ALA A 253 5.60 -0.53 20.01
CA ALA A 253 4.98 -0.45 18.68
C ALA A 253 4.77 -1.85 18.06
N ARG A 254 5.77 -2.74 18.17
CA ARG A 254 5.65 -4.13 17.72
C ARG A 254 4.55 -4.88 18.49
N GLU A 255 4.55 -4.81 19.84
CA GLU A 255 3.54 -5.49 20.67
C GLU A 255 2.12 -4.99 20.42
N ALA A 256 1.96 -3.71 20.16
CA ALA A 256 0.67 -3.12 19.80
C ALA A 256 0.18 -3.62 18.43
N SER A 257 1.08 -3.68 17.45
CA SER A 257 0.77 -4.21 16.12
C SER A 257 0.28 -5.66 16.18
N ASP A 258 0.89 -6.50 17.01
CA ASP A 258 0.44 -7.89 17.24
C ASP A 258 -0.98 -7.97 17.84
N LYS A 259 -1.40 -6.94 18.55
CA LYS A 259 -2.74 -6.80 19.17
C LYS A 259 -3.74 -6.06 18.27
N GLY A 260 -3.36 -5.68 17.05
CA GLY A 260 -4.21 -4.91 16.14
C GLY A 260 -4.38 -3.44 16.55
N ILE A 261 -3.41 -2.88 17.27
CA ILE A 261 -3.42 -1.49 17.73
C ILE A 261 -2.35 -0.71 16.96
N PRO A 262 -2.70 0.32 16.19
CA PRO A 262 -1.73 1.19 15.54
C PRO A 262 -0.82 1.90 16.54
N MET A 263 0.49 2.03 16.22
CA MET A 263 1.48 2.60 17.15
C MET A 263 1.22 4.08 17.46
N VAL A 264 0.51 4.79 16.59
CA VAL A 264 0.19 6.21 16.79
C VAL A 264 -0.70 6.48 18.02
N SER A 265 -1.36 5.44 18.55
CA SER A 265 -2.11 5.47 19.79
C SER A 265 -1.24 5.34 21.03
N LEU A 266 0.09 5.16 20.85
CA LEU A 266 1.04 4.94 21.94
C LEU A 266 1.90 6.18 22.18
N ASP A 267 2.30 6.36 23.43
CA ASP A 267 3.36 7.31 23.80
C ASP A 267 4.71 6.59 23.73
N CYS A 268 5.37 6.71 22.56
CA CYS A 268 6.69 6.12 22.31
C CYS A 268 7.46 6.90 21.23
N THR A 269 8.79 6.70 21.20
CA THR A 269 9.69 7.42 20.29
C THR A 269 9.32 7.20 18.81
N ALA A 270 8.91 5.98 18.45
CA ALA A 270 8.50 5.66 17.09
C ALA A 270 7.29 6.49 16.64
N THR A 271 6.34 6.74 17.54
CA THR A 271 5.15 7.57 17.28
C THR A 271 5.51 9.01 16.95
N GLU A 272 6.42 9.62 17.71
CA GLU A 272 6.84 11.02 17.51
C GLU A 272 7.54 11.20 16.16
N GLU A 273 8.47 10.29 15.83
CA GLU A 273 9.15 10.34 14.52
C GLU A 273 8.19 10.06 13.36
N PHE A 274 7.22 9.19 13.57
CA PHE A 274 6.23 8.87 12.54
C PHE A 274 5.30 10.06 12.23
N LYS A 275 4.88 10.82 13.25
CA LYS A 275 4.07 12.03 13.05
C LYS A 275 4.78 13.03 12.15
N LYS A 276 6.08 13.26 12.34
CA LYS A 276 6.88 14.14 11.47
C LYS A 276 6.92 13.66 10.00
N ILE A 277 6.96 12.33 9.80
CA ILE A 277 6.89 11.74 8.45
C ILE A 277 5.54 12.05 7.81
N VAL A 278 4.44 11.88 8.56
CA VAL A 278 3.09 12.13 8.05
C VAL A 278 2.89 13.61 7.70
N GLU A 279 3.37 14.53 8.54
CA GLU A 279 3.33 15.98 8.27
C GLU A 279 4.00 16.31 6.93
N LYS A 280 5.19 15.77 6.67
CA LYS A 280 5.87 15.95 5.36
C LYS A 280 5.08 15.35 4.19
N VAL A 281 4.45 14.18 4.38
CA VAL A 281 3.62 13.55 3.35
C VAL A 281 2.43 14.45 3.01
N VAL A 282 1.73 14.96 4.03
CA VAL A 282 0.58 15.85 3.86
C VAL A 282 1.00 17.15 3.19
N GLU A 283 2.07 17.79 3.67
CA GLU A 283 2.60 19.03 3.08
C GLU A 283 2.92 18.85 1.60
N LYS A 284 3.57 17.75 1.24
CA LYS A 284 3.98 17.49 -0.14
C LYS A 284 2.81 17.19 -1.09
N ILE A 285 1.71 16.67 -0.55
CA ILE A 285 0.55 16.27 -1.34
C ILE A 285 -0.48 17.40 -1.42
N GLU A 286 -0.79 18.04 -0.31
CA GLU A 286 -1.84 19.08 -0.25
C GLU A 286 -1.34 20.45 -0.77
N ASN A 287 -0.02 20.68 -0.91
CA ASN A 287 0.58 21.90 -1.47
C ASN A 287 1.02 21.76 -2.96
N LYS A 288 0.62 20.68 -3.63
CA LYS A 288 0.77 20.53 -5.08
C LYS A 288 -0.38 21.29 -5.75
#